data_364231b1cb5ed73e8fa611abf539c6eb
#
_entry.id   364231b1cb5ed73e8fa611abf539c6eb
#
_cell.length_a   1.000
_cell.length_b   1.000
_cell.length_c   1.000
_cell.angle_alpha   90.00
_cell.angle_beta   90.00
_cell.angle_gamma   90.00
#
_symmetry.space_group_name_H-M   'P 1'
#
loop_
_entity.id
_entity.type
_entity.pdbx_description
1 polymer ?
#
loop_
_entity_poly.entity_id
_entity_poly.type
_entity_poly.pdbx_seq_one_letter_code
_entity_poly.pdbx_strand_id
1 'polypeptide(L)'
;GILYSLFKLKKFKYGITLFQKNEKSEFSDLLILNLSIIIIFSILVLSNANYSTASTIGIEIIISAIIMFITIKKSLNLYYKQKMLIKELEETKTELNSKNKEIEELEKENLTFKKRSHTLIHQQKSLEYKIQQIMMQTEISKEQTGDIKARLEKIAEEIYKEKENIELDKTGITEIDDILKYMQSECNKNKIEFILKIEGNIHQMTNNAVSKEELEILLADHIKNAIIAINHTDNINRTIMVKLGKIDSIYSINIYDTGAEFEPETLDNLGKKPSTTHAEEGGTGMGFMNTFETLEKYKASLTIEEYNKPSKDNYTKLISIKFDNKNQFKINSYRR
;
A
#
# COMPACT_ATOMS: atom_id res chain seq x y z
N GLY A 1 -42.22 -43.47 -8.51
CA GLY A 1 -43.30 -42.69 -9.14
C GLY A 1 -43.56 -41.36 -8.44
N ILE A 2 -43.95 -41.34 -7.18
CA ILE A 2 -44.45 -40.14 -6.47
C ILE A 2 -43.34 -39.08 -6.25
N LEU A 3 -42.12 -39.47 -5.91
CA LEU A 3 -40.98 -38.56 -5.74
C LEU A 3 -40.58 -37.85 -7.04
N TYR A 4 -40.66 -38.53 -8.19
CA TYR A 4 -40.38 -37.98 -9.49
C TYR A 4 -41.44 -36.96 -9.97
N SER A 5 -42.71 -37.17 -9.60
CA SER A 5 -43.79 -36.21 -9.89
C SER A 5 -43.73 -34.97 -8.99
N LEU A 6 -43.29 -35.10 -7.74
CA LEU A 6 -43.07 -33.98 -6.83
C LEU A 6 -41.93 -33.04 -7.32
N PHE A 7 -40.84 -33.62 -7.87
CA PHE A 7 -39.74 -32.81 -8.45
C PHE A 7 -40.12 -32.09 -9.77
N LYS A 8 -41.21 -32.55 -10.46
CA LYS A 8 -41.71 -31.94 -11.69
C LYS A 8 -42.64 -30.73 -11.45
N LEU A 9 -43.11 -30.53 -10.23
CA LEU A 9 -43.92 -29.36 -9.87
C LEU A 9 -43.05 -28.07 -9.95
N LYS A 10 -43.47 -27.10 -10.75
CA LYS A 10 -42.80 -25.79 -10.92
C LYS A 10 -42.47 -25.12 -9.61
N LYS A 11 -43.24 -25.33 -8.55
CA LYS A 11 -43.00 -24.85 -7.20
C LYS A 11 -41.73 -25.40 -6.54
N PHE A 12 -41.36 -26.65 -6.84
CA PHE A 12 -40.13 -27.27 -6.29
C PHE A 12 -38.87 -26.87 -7.06
N LYS A 13 -39.00 -26.54 -8.34
CA LYS A 13 -37.88 -26.06 -9.18
C LYS A 13 -37.39 -24.67 -8.75
N TYR A 14 -38.27 -23.89 -8.10
CA TYR A 14 -37.93 -22.57 -7.50
C TYR A 14 -37.80 -22.63 -5.99
N GLY A 15 -38.01 -23.78 -5.36
CA GLY A 15 -37.95 -23.96 -3.91
C GLY A 15 -36.57 -23.68 -3.32
N ILE A 16 -35.52 -24.03 -4.04
CA ILE A 16 -34.13 -23.75 -3.63
C ILE A 16 -33.83 -22.24 -3.66
N THR A 17 -34.47 -21.47 -4.56
CA THR A 17 -34.28 -20.01 -4.62
C THR A 17 -35.11 -19.24 -3.59
N LEU A 18 -36.19 -19.83 -3.06
CA LEU A 18 -36.94 -19.27 -1.93
C LEU A 18 -36.15 -19.33 -0.62
N PHE A 19 -35.24 -20.30 -0.48
CA PHE A 19 -34.34 -20.40 0.66
C PHE A 19 -33.22 -19.36 0.67
N GLN A 20 -32.94 -18.74 -0.45
CA GLN A 20 -31.86 -17.73 -0.58
C GLN A 20 -32.29 -16.28 -0.34
N LYS A 21 -33.57 -15.97 -0.16
CA LYS A 21 -34.04 -14.57 -0.29
C LYS A 21 -34.50 -13.87 1.00
N ASN A 22 -34.42 -14.48 2.20
CA ASN A 22 -34.85 -13.81 3.43
C ASN A 22 -34.02 -14.24 4.63
N GLU A 23 -33.16 -13.34 5.14
CA GLU A 23 -32.30 -13.56 6.34
C GLU A 23 -33.07 -13.94 7.59
N LYS A 24 -34.37 -13.63 7.69
CA LYS A 24 -35.25 -14.06 8.79
C LYS A 24 -35.75 -15.49 8.64
N SER A 25 -35.68 -16.10 7.46
CA SER A 25 -36.19 -17.45 7.21
C SER A 25 -35.17 -18.55 7.47
N GLU A 26 -33.87 -18.29 7.46
CA GLU A 26 -32.84 -19.33 7.52
C GLU A 26 -32.88 -20.14 8.82
N PHE A 27 -33.14 -19.52 9.98
CA PHE A 27 -33.30 -20.26 11.24
C PHE A 27 -34.57 -21.07 11.27
N SER A 28 -35.66 -20.55 10.72
CA SER A 28 -36.95 -21.29 10.63
C SER A 28 -36.84 -22.45 9.64
N ASP A 29 -36.10 -22.27 8.53
CA ASP A 29 -35.93 -23.32 7.51
C ASP A 29 -35.07 -24.47 8.04
N LEU A 30 -34.03 -24.15 8.80
CA LEU A 30 -33.17 -25.12 9.45
C LEU A 30 -33.92 -25.91 10.55
N LEU A 31 -34.78 -25.22 11.31
CA LEU A 31 -35.70 -25.87 12.28
C LEU A 31 -36.72 -26.76 11.57
N ILE A 32 -37.32 -26.29 10.49
CA ILE A 32 -38.29 -27.05 9.68
C ILE A 32 -37.63 -28.29 9.08
N LEU A 33 -36.39 -28.17 8.56
CA LEU A 33 -35.66 -29.32 8.03
C LEU A 33 -35.36 -30.36 9.11
N ASN A 34 -34.90 -29.93 10.28
CA ASN A 34 -34.68 -30.83 11.42
C ASN A 34 -35.99 -31.48 11.92
N LEU A 35 -37.07 -30.69 11.99
CA LEU A 35 -38.38 -31.17 12.36
C LEU A 35 -38.92 -32.20 11.36
N SER A 36 -38.74 -31.98 10.06
CA SER A 36 -39.15 -32.90 9.00
C SER A 36 -38.40 -34.25 9.09
N ILE A 37 -37.09 -34.20 9.38
CA ILE A 37 -36.29 -35.42 9.60
C ILE A 37 -36.78 -36.18 10.81
N ILE A 38 -37.13 -35.50 11.90
CA ILE A 38 -37.73 -36.10 13.12
C ILE A 38 -39.05 -36.82 12.80
N ILE A 39 -39.93 -36.13 12.06
CA ILE A 39 -41.26 -36.69 11.69
C ILE A 39 -41.08 -37.92 10.80
N ILE A 40 -40.22 -37.88 9.79
CA ILE A 40 -39.97 -39.02 8.91
C ILE A 40 -39.41 -40.20 9.69
N PHE A 41 -38.48 -39.94 10.60
CA PHE A 41 -37.88 -40.98 11.42
C PHE A 41 -38.92 -41.60 12.40
N SER A 42 -39.76 -40.76 13.02
CA SER A 42 -40.84 -41.23 13.89
C SER A 42 -41.84 -42.12 13.14
N ILE A 43 -42.17 -41.77 11.89
CA ILE A 43 -43.06 -42.60 11.04
C ILE A 43 -42.42 -43.94 10.71
N LEU A 44 -41.08 -43.95 10.42
CA LEU A 44 -40.35 -45.19 10.15
C LEU A 44 -40.32 -46.11 11.36
N VAL A 45 -40.07 -45.57 12.58
CA VAL A 45 -40.09 -46.34 13.84
C VAL A 45 -41.47 -46.90 14.12
N LEU A 46 -42.53 -46.11 13.96
CA LEU A 46 -43.92 -46.55 14.14
C LEU A 46 -44.34 -47.64 13.14
N SER A 47 -43.86 -47.52 11.88
CA SER A 47 -44.12 -48.52 10.83
C SER A 47 -43.48 -49.87 11.13
N ASN A 48 -42.31 -49.89 11.76
CA ASN A 48 -41.61 -51.11 12.17
C ASN A 48 -42.14 -51.68 13.49
N ALA A 49 -42.88 -50.91 14.29
CA ALA A 49 -43.39 -51.34 15.59
C ALA A 49 -44.36 -52.53 15.53
N ASN A 50 -45.00 -52.76 14.39
CA ASN A 50 -45.94 -53.89 14.20
C ASN A 50 -45.22 -55.25 14.02
N TYR A 51 -43.89 -55.27 13.83
CA TYR A 51 -43.09 -56.43 13.50
C TYR A 51 -41.97 -56.73 14.50
N SER A 52 -41.73 -55.83 15.47
CA SER A 52 -40.59 -55.94 16.37
C SER A 52 -41.03 -56.11 17.88
N THR A 53 -40.14 -56.70 18.70
CA THR A 53 -40.31 -56.79 20.13
C THR A 53 -40.17 -55.42 20.82
N ALA A 54 -40.83 -55.20 21.96
CA ALA A 54 -40.80 -53.91 22.69
C ALA A 54 -39.35 -53.39 22.99
N SER A 55 -38.40 -54.28 23.17
CA SER A 55 -36.97 -53.93 23.42
C SER A 55 -36.26 -53.38 22.21
N THR A 56 -36.58 -53.88 21.01
CA THR A 56 -35.95 -53.36 19.74
C THR A 56 -36.46 -51.98 19.41
N ILE A 57 -37.75 -51.71 19.61
CA ILE A 57 -38.36 -50.37 19.45
C ILE A 57 -37.70 -49.34 20.38
N GLY A 58 -37.44 -49.72 21.64
CA GLY A 58 -36.78 -48.86 22.61
C GLY A 58 -35.36 -48.43 22.19
N ILE A 59 -34.58 -49.37 21.63
CA ILE A 59 -33.22 -49.10 21.14
C ILE A 59 -33.25 -48.15 19.91
N GLU A 60 -34.16 -48.39 18.96
CA GLU A 60 -34.33 -47.53 17.79
C GLU A 60 -34.70 -46.08 18.16
N ILE A 61 -35.56 -45.89 19.13
CA ILE A 61 -35.94 -44.57 19.65
C ILE A 61 -34.74 -43.86 20.27
N ILE A 62 -33.92 -44.56 21.07
CA ILE A 62 -32.72 -43.95 21.70
C ILE A 62 -31.70 -43.56 20.65
N ILE A 63 -31.40 -44.40 19.67
CA ILE A 63 -30.46 -44.10 18.59
C ILE A 63 -30.96 -42.89 17.80
N SER A 64 -32.24 -42.81 17.48
CA SER A 64 -32.81 -41.68 16.74
C SER A 64 -32.70 -40.38 17.53
N ALA A 65 -32.97 -40.40 18.83
CA ALA A 65 -32.83 -39.23 19.70
C ALA A 65 -31.38 -38.71 19.76
N ILE A 66 -30.38 -39.60 19.78
CA ILE A 66 -28.97 -39.24 19.75
C ILE A 66 -28.59 -38.59 18.41
N ILE A 67 -29.00 -39.18 17.30
CA ILE A 67 -28.72 -38.62 15.96
C ILE A 67 -29.38 -37.25 15.83
N MET A 68 -30.62 -37.09 16.28
CA MET A 68 -31.35 -35.84 16.30
C MET A 68 -30.61 -34.77 17.13
N PHE A 69 -30.16 -35.11 18.34
CA PHE A 69 -29.41 -34.20 19.19
C PHE A 69 -28.10 -33.70 18.50
N ILE A 70 -27.37 -34.63 17.87
CA ILE A 70 -26.14 -34.31 17.15
C ILE A 70 -26.40 -33.36 15.95
N THR A 71 -27.48 -33.64 15.18
CA THR A 71 -27.82 -32.81 14.01
C THR A 71 -28.27 -31.41 14.42
N ILE A 72 -29.10 -31.29 15.46
CA ILE A 72 -29.52 -29.98 15.99
C ILE A 72 -28.31 -29.20 16.52
N LYS A 73 -27.43 -29.83 17.30
CA LYS A 73 -26.20 -29.17 17.79
C LYS A 73 -25.29 -28.68 16.66
N LYS A 74 -25.10 -29.51 15.65
CA LYS A 74 -24.30 -29.13 14.48
C LYS A 74 -24.92 -27.98 13.70
N SER A 75 -26.22 -28.01 13.52
CA SER A 75 -27.01 -26.99 12.82
C SER A 75 -26.97 -25.65 13.56
N LEU A 76 -27.17 -25.61 14.86
CA LEU A 76 -27.04 -24.42 15.69
C LEU A 76 -25.63 -23.83 15.61
N ASN A 77 -24.59 -24.66 15.67
CA ASN A 77 -23.21 -24.19 15.61
C ASN A 77 -22.88 -23.55 14.27
N LEU A 78 -23.37 -24.12 13.16
CA LEU A 78 -23.24 -23.55 11.82
C LEU A 78 -23.98 -22.20 11.71
N TYR A 79 -25.19 -22.12 12.25
CA TYR A 79 -25.96 -20.87 12.27
C TYR A 79 -25.25 -19.73 13.02
N TYR A 80 -24.75 -20.01 14.24
CA TYR A 80 -23.98 -18.99 14.98
C TYR A 80 -22.71 -18.58 14.29
N LYS A 81 -21.98 -19.53 13.68
CA LYS A 81 -20.78 -19.22 12.91
C LYS A 81 -21.10 -18.34 11.69
N GLN A 82 -22.16 -18.62 10.98
CA GLN A 82 -22.61 -17.85 9.83
C GLN A 82 -23.03 -16.43 10.24
N LYS A 83 -23.79 -16.31 11.34
CA LYS A 83 -24.19 -15.00 11.89
C LYS A 83 -23.00 -14.15 12.34
N MET A 84 -21.99 -14.76 12.95
CA MET A 84 -20.74 -14.07 13.31
C MET A 84 -20.01 -13.57 12.08
N LEU A 85 -19.91 -14.41 11.04
CA LEU A 85 -19.23 -14.06 9.79
C LEU A 85 -19.91 -12.91 9.05
N ILE A 86 -21.26 -12.90 9.04
CA ILE A 86 -22.03 -11.82 8.42
C ILE A 86 -21.79 -10.50 9.16
N LYS A 87 -21.77 -10.54 10.51
CA LYS A 87 -21.49 -9.36 11.31
C LYS A 87 -20.08 -8.79 11.05
N GLU A 88 -19.08 -9.65 11.01
CA GLU A 88 -17.69 -9.28 10.70
C GLU A 88 -17.57 -8.69 9.28
N LEU A 89 -18.30 -9.25 8.33
CA LEU A 89 -18.35 -8.74 6.95
C LEU A 89 -19.02 -7.35 6.86
N GLU A 90 -20.07 -7.09 7.64
CA GLU A 90 -20.71 -5.77 7.71
C GLU A 90 -19.78 -4.74 8.37
N GLU A 91 -19.09 -5.11 9.45
CA GLU A 91 -18.12 -4.25 10.13
C GLU A 91 -16.95 -3.88 9.18
N THR A 92 -16.36 -4.87 8.50
CA THR A 92 -15.29 -4.62 7.52
C THR A 92 -15.75 -3.80 6.33
N LYS A 93 -16.99 -3.99 5.87
CA LYS A 93 -17.57 -3.19 4.78
C LYS A 93 -17.79 -1.73 5.18
N THR A 94 -18.23 -1.48 6.41
CA THR A 94 -18.40 -0.11 6.91
C THR A 94 -17.06 0.59 7.08
N GLU A 95 -16.04 -0.11 7.56
CA GLU A 95 -14.67 0.42 7.67
C GLU A 95 -14.08 0.72 6.30
N LEU A 96 -14.24 -0.18 5.33
CA LEU A 96 -13.79 0.04 3.96
C LEU A 96 -14.44 1.26 3.32
N ASN A 97 -15.75 1.44 3.52
CA ASN A 97 -16.47 2.60 3.01
C ASN A 97 -16.01 3.92 3.66
N SER A 98 -15.67 3.89 4.95
CA SER A 98 -15.09 5.04 5.65
C SER A 98 -13.73 5.42 5.07
N LYS A 99 -12.86 4.42 4.89
CA LYS A 99 -11.53 4.64 4.29
C LYS A 99 -11.60 5.12 2.84
N ASN A 100 -12.52 4.60 2.06
CA ASN A 100 -12.70 5.09 0.69
C ASN A 100 -13.13 6.57 0.64
N LYS A 101 -13.99 7.02 1.57
CA LYS A 101 -14.35 8.45 1.66
C LYS A 101 -13.15 9.30 2.04
N GLU A 102 -12.34 8.86 2.99
CA GLU A 102 -11.11 9.55 3.38
C GLU A 102 -10.14 9.67 2.20
N ILE A 103 -9.99 8.60 1.41
CA ILE A 103 -9.17 8.62 0.18
C ILE A 103 -9.73 9.65 -0.83
N GLU A 104 -11.04 9.68 -1.06
CA GLU A 104 -11.66 10.65 -1.97
C GLU A 104 -11.43 12.11 -1.51
N GLU A 105 -11.51 12.37 -0.20
CA GLU A 105 -11.22 13.68 0.36
C GLU A 105 -9.76 14.07 0.17
N LEU A 106 -8.82 13.17 0.47
CA LEU A 106 -7.39 13.39 0.28
C LEU A 106 -7.02 13.59 -1.20
N GLU A 107 -7.63 12.84 -2.11
CA GLU A 107 -7.43 13.03 -3.56
C GLU A 107 -7.91 14.42 -4.01
N LYS A 108 -9.04 14.89 -3.48
CA LYS A 108 -9.58 16.22 -3.77
C LYS A 108 -8.67 17.33 -3.23
N GLU A 109 -8.16 17.18 -2.01
CA GLU A 109 -7.19 18.10 -1.43
C GLU A 109 -5.89 18.13 -2.25
N ASN A 110 -5.37 16.97 -2.62
CA ASN A 110 -4.17 16.85 -3.45
C ASN A 110 -4.36 17.51 -4.83
N LEU A 111 -5.55 17.35 -5.44
CA LEU A 111 -5.86 18.01 -6.71
C LEU A 111 -5.91 19.53 -6.56
N THR A 112 -6.48 20.05 -5.46
CA THR A 112 -6.51 21.50 -5.20
C THR A 112 -5.12 22.05 -4.94
N PHE A 113 -4.29 21.32 -4.21
CA PHE A 113 -2.90 21.63 -3.97
C PHE A 113 -2.08 21.66 -5.27
N LYS A 114 -2.20 20.63 -6.12
CA LYS A 114 -1.55 20.59 -7.44
C LYS A 114 -1.93 21.79 -8.31
N LYS A 115 -3.21 22.18 -8.32
CA LYS A 115 -3.68 23.38 -9.06
C LYS A 115 -3.06 24.66 -8.53
N ARG A 116 -3.00 24.86 -7.20
CA ARG A 116 -2.36 26.02 -6.58
C ARG A 116 -0.86 26.08 -6.89
N SER A 117 -0.16 24.96 -6.71
CA SER A 117 1.26 24.86 -7.02
C SER A 117 1.56 25.20 -8.49
N HIS A 118 0.75 24.68 -9.42
CA HIS A 118 0.87 24.99 -10.84
C HIS A 118 0.67 26.47 -11.14
N THR A 119 -0.32 27.10 -10.49
CA THR A 119 -0.58 28.55 -10.64
C THR A 119 0.59 29.39 -10.11
N LEU A 120 1.17 29.02 -8.97
CA LEU A 120 2.34 29.68 -8.39
C LEU A 120 3.57 29.57 -9.26
N ILE A 121 3.82 28.39 -9.84
CA ILE A 121 4.93 28.16 -10.79
C ILE A 121 4.75 29.04 -12.05
N HIS A 122 3.53 29.17 -12.56
CA HIS A 122 3.27 30.06 -13.70
C HIS A 122 3.46 31.53 -13.34
N GLN A 123 3.06 31.96 -12.16
CA GLN A 123 3.29 33.32 -11.68
C GLN A 123 4.79 33.63 -11.52
N GLN A 124 5.54 32.67 -10.96
CA GLN A 124 7.00 32.78 -10.85
C GLN A 124 7.66 32.92 -12.22
N LYS A 125 7.34 32.05 -13.19
CA LYS A 125 7.88 32.15 -14.57
C LYS A 125 7.50 33.46 -15.25
N SER A 126 6.28 33.94 -15.06
CA SER A 126 5.83 35.23 -15.60
C SER A 126 6.63 36.40 -15.02
N LEU A 127 6.92 36.33 -13.70
CA LEU A 127 7.75 37.34 -13.01
C LEU A 127 9.20 37.29 -13.49
N GLU A 128 9.80 36.11 -13.61
CA GLU A 128 11.15 35.92 -14.16
C GLU A 128 11.27 36.47 -15.58
N TYR A 129 10.28 36.21 -16.45
CA TYR A 129 10.24 36.78 -17.80
C TYR A 129 10.15 38.30 -17.81
N LYS A 130 9.29 38.89 -16.93
CA LYS A 130 9.20 40.34 -16.80
C LYS A 130 10.50 40.96 -16.28
N ILE A 131 11.18 40.32 -15.34
CA ILE A 131 12.47 40.77 -14.83
C ILE A 131 13.51 40.74 -15.95
N GLN A 132 13.58 39.65 -16.74
CA GLN A 132 14.48 39.58 -17.90
C GLN A 132 14.21 40.68 -18.94
N GLN A 133 12.95 41.00 -19.24
CA GLN A 133 12.58 42.09 -20.12
C GLN A 133 13.02 43.46 -19.57
N ILE A 134 12.79 43.69 -18.27
CA ILE A 134 13.20 44.92 -17.60
C ILE A 134 14.74 45.05 -17.62
N MET A 135 15.46 43.96 -17.34
CA MET A 135 16.93 43.92 -17.38
C MET A 135 17.49 44.18 -18.78
N MET A 136 16.78 43.75 -19.82
CA MET A 136 17.18 44.03 -21.22
C MET A 136 16.87 45.46 -21.69
N GLN A 137 15.90 46.15 -21.09
CA GLN A 137 15.42 47.45 -21.51
C GLN A 137 16.00 48.65 -20.72
N THR A 138 16.64 48.40 -19.57
CA THR A 138 17.09 49.48 -18.69
C THR A 138 18.45 49.14 -18.07
N GLU A 139 19.38 50.08 -18.02
CA GLU A 139 20.51 50.06 -17.09
C GLU A 139 19.94 50.23 -15.66
N ILE A 140 19.52 49.14 -15.05
CA ILE A 140 18.92 49.17 -13.72
C ILE A 140 20.01 49.34 -12.66
N SER A 141 19.84 50.30 -11.77
CA SER A 141 20.69 50.44 -10.60
C SER A 141 20.68 49.16 -9.76
N LYS A 142 21.83 48.78 -9.18
CA LYS A 142 22.01 47.60 -8.33
C LYS A 142 20.99 47.47 -7.19
N GLU A 143 20.43 48.60 -6.76
CA GLU A 143 19.49 48.73 -5.67
C GLU A 143 18.08 48.15 -5.99
N GLN A 144 17.59 48.39 -7.23
CA GLN A 144 16.31 47.86 -7.70
C GLN A 144 16.35 46.37 -7.98
N THR A 145 17.50 45.84 -8.40
CA THR A 145 17.69 44.39 -8.60
C THR A 145 17.68 43.63 -7.29
N GLY A 146 18.19 44.25 -6.20
CA GLY A 146 18.17 43.66 -4.84
C GLY A 146 16.75 43.50 -4.25
N ASP A 147 15.90 44.51 -4.44
CA ASP A 147 14.51 44.48 -3.93
C ASP A 147 13.65 43.41 -4.65
N ILE A 148 13.84 43.26 -5.97
CA ILE A 148 13.15 42.24 -6.76
C ILE A 148 13.61 40.83 -6.39
N LYS A 149 14.93 40.64 -6.18
CA LYS A 149 15.49 39.38 -5.75
C LYS A 149 14.98 38.97 -4.35
N ALA A 150 14.96 39.93 -3.43
CA ALA A 150 14.41 39.70 -2.07
C ALA A 150 12.92 39.33 -2.08
N ARG A 151 12.12 39.91 -2.98
CA ARG A 151 10.69 39.56 -3.13
C ARG A 151 10.51 38.16 -3.72
N LEU A 152 11.33 37.77 -4.70
CA LEU A 152 11.31 36.42 -5.26
C LEU A 152 11.73 35.36 -4.23
N GLU A 153 12.75 35.64 -3.43
CA GLU A 153 13.19 34.77 -2.33
C GLU A 153 12.08 34.62 -1.30
N LYS A 154 11.37 35.72 -0.94
CA LYS A 154 10.26 35.67 -0.01
C LYS A 154 9.06 34.85 -0.51
N ILE A 155 8.70 35.00 -1.79
CA ILE A 155 7.65 34.18 -2.43
C ILE A 155 8.07 32.72 -2.45
N ALA A 156 9.33 32.42 -2.78
CA ALA A 156 9.87 31.07 -2.73
C ALA A 156 9.81 30.50 -1.31
N GLU A 157 10.19 31.26 -0.27
CA GLU A 157 10.09 30.84 1.13
C GLU A 157 8.64 30.56 1.57
N GLU A 158 7.66 31.40 1.14
CA GLU A 158 6.25 31.17 1.43
C GLU A 158 5.73 29.87 0.82
N ILE A 159 6.11 29.58 -0.43
CA ILE A 159 5.79 28.32 -1.12
C ILE A 159 6.43 27.12 -0.38
N TYR A 160 7.66 27.25 0.12
CA TYR A 160 8.33 26.18 0.87
C TYR A 160 7.77 26.02 2.27
N LYS A 161 7.39 27.10 2.97
CA LYS A 161 6.74 27.02 4.29
C LYS A 161 5.37 26.35 4.25
N GLU A 162 4.60 26.54 3.18
CA GLU A 162 3.35 25.76 3.00
C GLU A 162 3.62 24.27 2.80
N LYS A 163 4.76 23.89 2.17
CA LYS A 163 5.20 22.50 2.02
C LYS A 163 5.81 21.89 3.29
N GLU A 164 6.43 22.70 4.14
CA GLU A 164 7.01 22.25 5.42
C GLU A 164 5.96 21.71 6.42
N ASN A 165 4.68 22.09 6.27
CA ASN A 165 3.59 21.65 7.13
C ASN A 165 2.92 20.34 6.68
N ILE A 166 3.42 19.66 5.63
CA ILE A 166 2.90 18.34 5.26
C ILE A 166 3.45 17.32 6.26
N GLU A 167 2.59 16.89 7.18
CA GLU A 167 2.93 15.81 8.10
C GLU A 167 3.14 14.51 7.30
N LEU A 168 4.30 13.87 7.49
CA LEU A 168 4.61 12.59 6.84
C LEU A 168 3.73 11.49 7.43
N ASP A 169 3.38 10.52 6.60
CA ASP A 169 2.84 9.26 7.06
C ASP A 169 3.76 8.63 8.11
N LYS A 170 3.19 8.10 9.19
CA LYS A 170 3.97 7.49 10.27
C LYS A 170 4.12 5.99 10.06
N THR A 171 5.34 5.49 10.17
CA THR A 171 5.61 4.04 10.13
C THR A 171 5.21 3.35 11.43
N GLY A 172 5.08 4.12 12.51
CA GLY A 172 4.87 3.62 13.88
C GLY A 172 6.17 3.17 14.58
N ILE A 173 7.33 3.30 13.92
CA ILE A 173 8.66 3.02 14.48
C ILE A 173 9.40 4.35 14.60
N THR A 174 9.66 4.78 15.83
CA THR A 174 10.20 6.11 16.13
C THR A 174 11.49 6.39 15.37
N GLU A 175 12.42 5.45 15.34
CA GLU A 175 13.74 5.59 14.71
C GLU A 175 13.58 5.80 13.18
N ILE A 176 12.68 5.05 12.55
CA ILE A 176 12.39 5.19 11.11
C ILE A 176 11.66 6.51 10.83
N ASP A 177 10.70 6.89 11.67
CA ASP A 177 9.99 8.16 11.53
C ASP A 177 10.95 9.36 11.71
N ASP A 178 11.92 9.27 12.61
CA ASP A 178 12.90 10.32 12.85
C ASP A 178 13.87 10.49 11.67
N ILE A 179 14.38 9.38 11.07
CA ILE A 179 15.25 9.47 9.89
C ILE A 179 14.48 10.01 8.67
N LEU A 180 13.21 9.62 8.48
CA LEU A 180 12.39 10.13 7.38
C LEU A 180 12.10 11.62 7.53
N LYS A 181 11.82 12.11 8.73
CA LYS A 181 11.68 13.55 9.03
C LYS A 181 12.98 14.32 8.80
N TYR A 182 14.11 13.75 9.23
CA TYR A 182 15.42 14.34 8.96
C TYR A 182 15.67 14.46 7.45
N MET A 183 15.39 13.40 6.68
CA MET A 183 15.54 13.42 5.23
C MET A 183 14.56 14.39 4.54
N GLN A 184 13.33 14.53 5.03
CA GLN A 184 12.39 15.55 4.58
C GLN A 184 12.98 16.96 4.79
N SER A 185 13.55 17.22 5.97
CA SER A 185 14.20 18.50 6.26
C SER A 185 15.37 18.80 5.31
N GLU A 186 16.20 17.78 5.01
CA GLU A 186 17.29 17.92 4.03
C GLU A 186 16.77 18.16 2.60
N CYS A 187 15.68 17.49 2.20
CA CYS A 187 15.00 17.75 0.93
C CYS A 187 14.48 19.19 0.87
N ASN A 188 13.83 19.67 1.94
CA ASN A 188 13.31 21.04 2.00
C ASN A 188 14.43 22.09 1.88
N LYS A 189 15.56 21.92 2.57
CA LYS A 189 16.74 22.79 2.45
C LYS A 189 17.25 22.88 1.00
N ASN A 190 17.15 21.76 0.26
CA ASN A 190 17.55 21.66 -1.13
C ASN A 190 16.42 21.99 -2.12
N LYS A 191 15.29 22.49 -1.67
CA LYS A 191 14.12 22.80 -2.50
C LYS A 191 13.62 21.58 -3.29
N ILE A 192 13.60 20.41 -2.66
CA ILE A 192 13.14 19.13 -3.22
C ILE A 192 11.84 18.76 -2.54
N GLU A 193 10.82 18.43 -3.32
CA GLU A 193 9.57 17.86 -2.79
C GLU A 193 9.80 16.42 -2.35
N PHE A 194 9.47 16.13 -1.09
CA PHE A 194 9.60 14.79 -0.52
C PHE A 194 8.22 14.17 -0.32
N ILE A 195 7.98 13.01 -0.94
CA ILE A 195 6.72 12.28 -0.86
C ILE A 195 6.99 10.92 -0.23
N LEU A 196 6.30 10.61 0.87
CA LEU A 196 6.35 9.31 1.52
C LEU A 196 5.03 8.57 1.31
N LYS A 197 5.11 7.29 0.94
CA LYS A 197 3.97 6.37 0.86
C LYS A 197 4.29 5.10 1.63
N ILE A 198 3.48 4.79 2.64
CA ILE A 198 3.64 3.60 3.46
C ILE A 198 2.60 2.55 3.05
N GLU A 199 3.06 1.35 2.72
CA GLU A 199 2.25 0.24 2.25
C GLU A 199 2.24 -0.90 3.29
N GLY A 200 1.19 -0.97 4.10
CA GLY A 200 1.01 -2.00 5.13
C GLY A 200 1.76 -1.71 6.42
N ASN A 201 2.11 -2.75 7.18
CA ASN A 201 2.66 -2.65 8.53
C ASN A 201 4.19 -2.77 8.51
N ILE A 202 4.89 -1.68 8.87
CA ILE A 202 6.36 -1.61 8.86
C ILE A 202 6.97 -2.41 10.03
N HIS A 203 6.29 -2.56 11.16
CA HIS A 203 6.75 -3.47 12.22
C HIS A 203 6.86 -4.92 11.74
N GLN A 204 5.93 -5.36 10.88
CA GLN A 204 6.07 -6.70 10.29
C GLN A 204 7.23 -6.79 9.31
N MET A 205 7.53 -5.72 8.57
CA MET A 205 8.70 -5.66 7.70
C MET A 205 9.99 -5.76 8.51
N THR A 206 10.12 -5.01 9.61
CA THR A 206 11.32 -5.02 10.45
C THR A 206 11.49 -6.31 11.25
N ASN A 207 10.41 -7.03 11.53
CA ASN A 207 10.48 -8.32 12.23
C ASN A 207 10.78 -9.50 11.30
N ASN A 208 10.40 -9.41 10.01
CA ASN A 208 10.43 -10.57 9.11
C ASN A 208 11.39 -10.43 7.92
N ALA A 209 11.81 -9.20 7.57
CA ALA A 209 12.53 -8.96 6.32
C ALA A 209 13.89 -8.26 6.50
N VAL A 210 13.99 -7.25 7.35
CA VAL A 210 15.21 -6.45 7.53
C VAL A 210 15.22 -5.85 8.95
N SER A 211 16.37 -5.70 9.60
CA SER A 211 16.43 -5.03 10.93
C SER A 211 16.10 -3.53 10.80
N LYS A 212 15.71 -2.91 11.94
CA LYS A 212 15.43 -1.47 11.99
C LYS A 212 16.63 -0.64 11.58
N GLU A 213 17.78 -0.99 12.13
CA GLU A 213 19.05 -0.29 11.94
C GLU A 213 19.46 -0.31 10.46
N GLU A 214 19.32 -1.46 9.79
CA GLU A 214 19.66 -1.59 8.37
C GLU A 214 18.64 -0.89 7.47
N LEU A 215 17.36 -0.93 7.83
CA LEU A 215 16.32 -0.17 7.13
C LEU A 215 16.59 1.34 7.21
N GLU A 216 16.98 1.84 8.39
CA GLU A 216 17.35 3.24 8.61
C GLU A 216 18.54 3.66 7.74
N ILE A 217 19.59 2.84 7.70
CA ILE A 217 20.80 3.09 6.87
C ILE A 217 20.43 3.09 5.38
N LEU A 218 19.67 2.10 4.91
CA LEU A 218 19.24 2.02 3.50
C LEU A 218 18.43 3.26 3.08
N LEU A 219 17.49 3.70 3.91
CA LEU A 219 16.69 4.89 3.65
C LEU A 219 17.57 6.14 3.59
N ALA A 220 18.44 6.34 4.60
CA ALA A 220 19.32 7.50 4.68
C ALA A 220 20.27 7.58 3.46
N ASP A 221 20.96 6.48 3.15
CA ASP A 221 21.95 6.43 2.08
C ASP A 221 21.31 6.70 0.69
N HIS A 222 20.20 6.05 0.40
CA HIS A 222 19.58 6.19 -0.93
C HIS A 222 18.83 7.52 -1.11
N ILE A 223 18.18 8.05 -0.05
CA ILE A 223 17.56 9.39 -0.13
C ILE A 223 18.63 10.47 -0.27
N LYS A 224 19.75 10.36 0.46
CA LYS A 224 20.89 11.28 0.32
C LYS A 224 21.47 11.25 -1.09
N ASN A 225 21.64 10.06 -1.68
CA ASN A 225 22.08 9.90 -3.05
C ASN A 225 21.11 10.55 -4.06
N ALA A 226 19.81 10.44 -3.82
CA ALA A 226 18.78 11.09 -4.64
C ALA A 226 18.86 12.63 -4.54
N ILE A 227 19.06 13.18 -3.32
CA ILE A 227 19.25 14.63 -3.12
C ILE A 227 20.46 15.13 -3.91
N ILE A 228 21.59 14.43 -3.82
CA ILE A 228 22.82 14.78 -4.57
C ILE A 228 22.53 14.74 -6.08
N ALA A 229 21.92 13.67 -6.58
CA ALA A 229 21.62 13.53 -8.00
C ALA A 229 20.69 14.64 -8.52
N ILE A 230 19.71 15.09 -7.74
CA ILE A 230 18.82 16.19 -8.09
C ILE A 230 19.58 17.53 -8.10
N ASN A 231 20.52 17.72 -7.20
CA ASN A 231 21.32 18.96 -7.16
C ASN A 231 22.26 19.10 -8.37
N HIS A 232 22.60 17.99 -9.03
CA HIS A 232 23.42 17.97 -10.26
C HIS A 232 22.61 18.01 -11.54
N THR A 233 21.34 18.38 -11.50
CA THR A 233 20.49 18.53 -12.67
C THR A 233 19.78 19.88 -12.67
N ASP A 234 19.59 20.46 -13.85
CA ASP A 234 18.77 21.66 -14.06
C ASP A 234 17.26 21.35 -14.17
N ASN A 235 16.85 20.15 -13.76
CA ASN A 235 15.45 19.75 -13.83
C ASN A 235 14.61 20.63 -12.90
N ILE A 236 13.60 21.28 -13.47
CA ILE A 236 12.66 22.14 -12.72
C ILE A 236 11.82 21.31 -11.75
N ASN A 237 11.50 20.06 -12.12
CA ASN A 237 10.79 19.14 -11.25
C ASN A 237 11.78 18.44 -10.31
N ARG A 238 11.80 18.87 -9.06
CA ARG A 238 12.73 18.40 -8.03
C ARG A 238 11.94 17.59 -7.00
N THR A 239 11.81 16.27 -7.21
CA THR A 239 10.94 15.43 -6.41
C THR A 239 11.62 14.11 -6.06
N ILE A 240 11.49 13.69 -4.80
CA ILE A 240 11.83 12.35 -4.32
C ILE A 240 10.55 11.72 -3.77
N MET A 241 10.22 10.50 -4.23
CA MET A 241 9.14 9.71 -3.65
C MET A 241 9.69 8.40 -3.10
N VAL A 242 9.41 8.14 -1.83
CA VAL A 242 9.73 6.89 -1.15
C VAL A 242 8.45 6.09 -0.97
N LYS A 243 8.43 4.85 -1.47
CA LYS A 243 7.40 3.85 -1.14
C LYS A 243 8.04 2.78 -0.28
N LEU A 244 7.49 2.57 0.91
CA LEU A 244 8.03 1.67 1.91
C LEU A 244 6.96 0.70 2.40
N GLY A 245 7.28 -0.58 2.42
CA GLY A 245 6.41 -1.59 3.02
C GLY A 245 6.12 -2.79 2.13
N LYS A 246 4.91 -3.33 2.18
CA LYS A 246 4.53 -4.54 1.45
C LYS A 246 3.92 -4.19 0.09
N ILE A 247 4.76 -4.08 -0.94
CA ILE A 247 4.39 -3.74 -2.32
C ILE A 247 4.31 -5.05 -3.13
N ASP A 248 3.21 -5.29 -3.83
CA ASP A 248 2.98 -6.53 -4.60
C ASP A 248 3.26 -7.80 -3.78
N SER A 249 2.85 -7.81 -2.51
CA SER A 249 3.05 -8.91 -1.56
C SER A 249 4.50 -9.15 -1.11
N ILE A 250 5.45 -8.31 -1.50
CA ILE A 250 6.86 -8.39 -1.12
C ILE A 250 7.24 -7.14 -0.33
N TYR A 251 7.96 -7.30 0.79
CA TYR A 251 8.52 -6.16 1.52
C TYR A 251 9.56 -5.47 0.66
N SER A 252 9.40 -4.16 0.46
CA SER A 252 10.21 -3.41 -0.51
C SER A 252 10.44 -1.98 -0.06
N ILE A 253 11.54 -1.41 -0.53
CA ILE A 253 11.88 0.01 -0.49
C ILE A 253 12.01 0.47 -1.93
N ASN A 254 11.17 1.38 -2.38
CA ASN A 254 11.27 1.98 -3.71
C ASN A 254 11.50 3.48 -3.58
N ILE A 255 12.61 3.95 -4.10
CA ILE A 255 12.98 5.37 -4.07
C ILE A 255 13.04 5.86 -5.52
N TYR A 256 12.14 6.77 -5.83
CA TYR A 256 12.02 7.44 -7.13
C TYR A 256 12.61 8.83 -6.99
N ASP A 257 13.41 9.28 -7.95
CA ASP A 257 13.92 10.62 -7.99
C ASP A 257 13.91 11.22 -9.41
N THR A 258 14.03 12.55 -9.48
CA THR A 258 14.09 13.32 -10.72
C THR A 258 15.51 13.80 -11.05
N GLY A 259 16.52 13.20 -10.41
CA GLY A 259 17.91 13.60 -10.50
C GLY A 259 18.62 13.14 -11.76
N ALA A 260 19.91 13.47 -11.82
CA ALA A 260 20.81 13.03 -12.87
C ALA A 260 20.96 11.50 -12.84
N GLU A 261 21.23 10.95 -14.01
CA GLU A 261 21.51 9.53 -14.19
C GLU A 261 22.85 9.16 -13.54
N PHE A 262 23.05 7.86 -13.29
CA PHE A 262 24.34 7.38 -12.83
C PHE A 262 25.39 7.49 -13.95
N GLU A 263 26.60 7.87 -13.59
CA GLU A 263 27.73 7.74 -14.49
C GLU A 263 27.97 6.26 -14.83
N PRO A 264 28.25 5.91 -16.10
CA PRO A 264 28.46 4.52 -16.52
C PRO A 264 29.53 3.80 -15.70
N GLU A 265 30.62 4.50 -15.37
CA GLU A 265 31.69 3.96 -14.54
C GLU A 265 31.22 3.66 -13.11
N THR A 266 30.30 4.46 -12.56
CA THR A 266 29.67 4.20 -11.27
C THR A 266 28.85 2.92 -11.30
N LEU A 267 28.01 2.73 -12.35
CA LEU A 267 27.20 1.53 -12.52
C LEU A 267 28.06 0.26 -12.65
N ASP A 268 29.21 0.33 -13.33
CA ASP A 268 30.12 -0.80 -13.50
C ASP A 268 30.87 -1.19 -12.22
N ASN A 269 31.05 -0.23 -11.31
CA ASN A 269 31.77 -0.41 -10.05
C ASN A 269 30.86 -0.63 -8.84
N LEU A 270 29.54 -0.55 -9.00
CA LEU A 270 28.57 -0.76 -7.91
C LEU A 270 28.82 -2.07 -7.17
N GLY A 271 28.97 -1.99 -5.85
CA GLY A 271 29.20 -3.14 -4.98
C GLY A 271 30.57 -3.80 -5.07
N LYS A 272 31.46 -3.38 -5.98
CA LYS A 272 32.82 -3.96 -6.14
C LYS A 272 33.86 -3.18 -5.35
N LYS A 273 33.73 -1.86 -5.29
CA LYS A 273 34.63 -0.95 -4.55
C LYS A 273 33.85 0.33 -4.21
N PRO A 274 34.28 1.04 -3.15
CA PRO A 274 33.74 2.36 -2.88
C PRO A 274 33.88 3.25 -4.11
N SER A 275 32.75 3.73 -4.63
CA SER A 275 32.72 4.60 -5.81
C SER A 275 31.84 5.80 -5.53
N THR A 276 32.41 6.99 -5.67
CA THR A 276 31.67 8.25 -5.56
C THR A 276 32.20 9.24 -6.57
N THR A 277 31.30 9.87 -7.31
CA THR A 277 31.60 11.00 -8.19
C THR A 277 31.52 12.34 -7.45
N HIS A 278 31.09 12.31 -6.17
CA HIS A 278 30.78 13.51 -5.36
C HIS A 278 31.53 13.51 -4.03
N ALA A 279 32.83 13.16 -4.06
CA ALA A 279 33.69 13.15 -2.85
C ALA A 279 33.77 14.54 -2.20
N GLU A 280 33.78 15.62 -2.98
CA GLU A 280 33.83 17.01 -2.49
C GLU A 280 32.57 17.44 -1.72
N GLU A 281 31.44 16.77 -1.95
CA GLU A 281 30.14 17.03 -1.29
C GLU A 281 29.83 16.07 -0.13
N GLY A 282 30.87 15.38 0.38
CA GLY A 282 30.74 14.45 1.50
C GLY A 282 30.21 13.07 1.09
N GLY A 283 30.25 12.72 -0.20
CA GLY A 283 30.01 11.38 -0.68
C GLY A 283 31.14 10.45 -0.29
N THR A 284 30.88 9.44 0.56
CA THR A 284 31.90 8.48 1.01
C THR A 284 32.07 7.30 0.05
N GLY A 285 31.16 7.13 -0.91
CA GLY A 285 31.09 5.95 -1.78
C GLY A 285 30.70 4.66 -1.05
N MET A 286 30.39 4.74 0.24
CA MET A 286 30.08 3.58 1.09
C MET A 286 28.60 3.17 1.03
N GLY A 287 27.69 4.05 0.62
CA GLY A 287 26.25 3.79 0.67
C GLY A 287 25.83 2.52 -0.11
N PHE A 288 26.33 2.34 -1.31
CA PHE A 288 26.06 1.12 -2.07
C PHE A 288 26.81 -0.12 -1.52
N MET A 289 27.98 0.05 -0.88
CA MET A 289 28.65 -1.06 -0.20
C MET A 289 27.81 -1.61 0.92
N ASN A 290 27.32 -0.72 1.81
CA ASN A 290 26.39 -1.10 2.90
C ASN A 290 25.12 -1.77 2.35
N THR A 291 24.61 -1.26 1.22
CA THR A 291 23.45 -1.85 0.53
C THR A 291 23.73 -3.28 0.13
N PHE A 292 24.85 -3.56 -0.57
CA PHE A 292 25.19 -4.91 -1.01
C PHE A 292 25.42 -5.89 0.13
N GLU A 293 26.03 -5.44 1.24
CA GLU A 293 26.16 -6.25 2.47
C GLU A 293 24.79 -6.63 3.04
N THR A 294 23.85 -5.67 3.08
CA THR A 294 22.48 -5.91 3.52
C THR A 294 21.73 -6.85 2.56
N LEU A 295 21.89 -6.66 1.23
CA LEU A 295 21.29 -7.56 0.23
C LEU A 295 21.75 -9.00 0.40
N GLU A 296 23.03 -9.21 0.60
CA GLU A 296 23.60 -10.56 0.81
C GLU A 296 23.06 -11.19 2.09
N LYS A 297 23.05 -10.42 3.20
CA LYS A 297 22.58 -10.87 4.52
C LYS A 297 21.12 -11.33 4.48
N TYR A 298 20.25 -10.57 3.82
CA TYR A 298 18.80 -10.82 3.76
C TYR A 298 18.34 -11.50 2.46
N LYS A 299 19.28 -11.88 1.59
CA LYS A 299 18.98 -12.42 0.25
C LYS A 299 17.99 -11.55 -0.52
N ALA A 300 18.12 -10.22 -0.36
CA ALA A 300 17.27 -9.25 -1.00
C ALA A 300 17.75 -8.95 -2.43
N SER A 301 16.85 -8.49 -3.27
CA SER A 301 17.16 -8.12 -4.66
C SER A 301 17.18 -6.61 -4.82
N LEU A 302 18.14 -6.10 -5.63
CA LEU A 302 18.24 -4.69 -6.01
C LEU A 302 17.96 -4.52 -7.50
N THR A 303 17.07 -3.60 -7.83
CA THR A 303 16.84 -3.16 -9.21
C THR A 303 17.07 -1.66 -9.29
N ILE A 304 17.90 -1.23 -10.24
CA ILE A 304 18.10 0.17 -10.62
C ILE A 304 17.49 0.36 -12.00
N GLU A 305 16.57 1.30 -12.12
CA GLU A 305 15.92 1.66 -13.38
C GLU A 305 16.20 3.13 -13.72
N GLU A 306 16.67 3.40 -14.93
CA GLU A 306 16.82 4.73 -15.49
C GLU A 306 15.93 4.87 -16.73
N TYR A 307 15.15 5.94 -16.80
CA TYR A 307 14.13 6.15 -17.81
C TYR A 307 14.62 7.17 -18.88
N ASN A 308 14.62 6.78 -20.14
CA ASN A 308 14.95 7.67 -21.28
C ASN A 308 14.00 8.87 -21.41
N LYS A 309 12.74 8.67 -21.01
CA LYS A 309 11.75 9.74 -20.86
C LYS A 309 11.23 9.66 -19.43
N PRO A 310 10.95 10.79 -18.79
CA PRO A 310 10.34 10.75 -17.48
C PRO A 310 9.17 9.76 -17.46
N SER A 311 9.08 8.98 -16.41
CA SER A 311 7.94 8.09 -16.16
C SER A 311 6.61 8.87 -16.19
N LYS A 312 5.45 8.21 -16.13
CA LYS A 312 4.16 8.90 -16.05
C LYS A 312 4.09 9.94 -14.95
N ASP A 313 4.88 9.75 -13.89
CA ASP A 313 4.99 10.65 -12.73
C ASP A 313 6.24 11.56 -12.80
N ASN A 314 6.87 11.70 -13.97
CA ASN A 314 8.05 12.53 -14.24
C ASN A 314 9.35 12.14 -13.50
N TYR A 315 9.46 10.94 -12.95
CA TYR A 315 10.71 10.45 -12.37
C TYR A 315 11.68 10.00 -13.46
N THR A 316 12.97 10.24 -13.22
CA THR A 316 14.06 9.82 -14.12
C THR A 316 14.70 8.51 -13.69
N LYS A 317 14.59 8.17 -12.40
CA LYS A 317 15.27 7.02 -11.82
C LYS A 317 14.44 6.34 -10.72
N LEU A 318 14.65 5.03 -10.58
CA LEU A 318 14.10 4.21 -9.49
C LEU A 318 15.20 3.31 -8.93
N ILE A 319 15.36 3.32 -7.61
CA ILE A 319 16.09 2.32 -6.84
C ILE A 319 15.06 1.49 -6.09
N SER A 320 15.00 0.18 -6.39
CA SER A 320 14.07 -0.76 -5.78
C SER A 320 14.81 -1.88 -5.07
N ILE A 321 14.64 -1.97 -3.76
CA ILE A 321 15.17 -3.05 -2.91
C ILE A 321 14.00 -3.93 -2.50
N LYS A 322 14.05 -5.22 -2.84
CA LYS A 322 13.00 -6.21 -2.56
C LYS A 322 13.53 -7.34 -1.68
N PHE A 323 12.90 -7.57 -0.55
CA PHE A 323 13.23 -8.68 0.36
C PHE A 323 12.51 -9.95 -0.09
N ASP A 324 12.96 -10.51 -1.23
CA ASP A 324 12.29 -11.58 -1.97
C ASP A 324 13.01 -12.94 -1.89
N ASN A 325 14.09 -13.04 -1.11
CA ASN A 325 14.96 -14.22 -0.95
C ASN A 325 15.63 -14.70 -2.25
N LYS A 326 15.81 -13.81 -3.26
CA LYS A 326 16.39 -14.18 -4.55
C LYS A 326 17.83 -13.72 -4.73
N ASN A 327 18.27 -12.72 -3.98
CA ASN A 327 19.60 -12.11 -4.08
C ASN A 327 19.99 -11.74 -5.51
N GLN A 328 19.10 -11.04 -6.23
CA GLN A 328 19.31 -10.66 -7.62
C GLN A 328 19.70 -9.18 -7.71
N PHE A 329 20.67 -8.89 -8.59
CA PHE A 329 21.03 -7.52 -8.92
C PHE A 329 20.73 -7.25 -10.38
N LYS A 330 19.98 -6.19 -10.67
CA LYS A 330 19.53 -5.83 -12.01
C LYS A 330 19.66 -4.33 -12.26
N ILE A 331 20.26 -3.96 -13.38
CA ILE A 331 20.31 -2.60 -13.87
C ILE A 331 19.58 -2.55 -15.21
N ASN A 332 18.58 -1.70 -15.30
CA ASN A 332 17.81 -1.41 -16.51
C ASN A 332 18.07 0.06 -16.88
N SER A 333 19.16 0.34 -17.56
CA SER A 333 19.43 1.66 -18.10
C SER A 333 19.15 1.66 -19.61
N TYR A 334 18.47 2.69 -20.10
CA TYR A 334 18.19 2.84 -21.54
C TYR A 334 19.46 3.08 -22.37
N ARG A 335 20.59 3.37 -21.71
CA ARG A 335 21.91 3.56 -22.34
C ARG A 335 22.69 2.27 -22.51
N ARG A 336 22.16 1.16 -22.03
CA ARG A 336 22.77 -0.18 -22.11
C ARG A 336 21.95 -1.13 -22.96
#